data_abbeea90a20dae42b0d43b514bc437ff
#
_entry.id   abbeea90a20dae42b0d43b514bc437ff
#
_cell.length_a   1.000
_cell.length_b   1.000
_cell.length_c   1.000
_cell.angle_alpha   90.00
_cell.angle_beta   90.00
_cell.angle_gamma   90.00
#
_symmetry.space_group_name_H-M   'P 1'
#
loop_
_entity.id
_entity.type
_entity.pdbx_description
1 polymer ?
#
loop_
_entity_poly.entity_id
_entity_poly.type
_entity_poly.pdbx_seq_one_letter_code
_entity_poly.pdbx_strand_id
1 'polypeptide(L)'
;MKGGAHRVVNIKSDKGTISISSEVLTYLAGVAATSCFGVKGMIGRSKEGGPLQLLRRESMSKGVTVHFDEDGAIALELHIGVDRGVNMSAVAKSIVNEVSYKLSKSAGVPVRRVDVYIDSIIG
;
A
#
# COMPACT_ATOMS: atom_id res chain seq x y z
N MET A 1 -14.56 -9.99 13.35
CA MET A 1 -14.08 -9.63 12.92
C MET A 1 -13.89 -9.00 12.42
N LYS A 2 -14.26 -8.91 12.32
CA LYS A 2 -14.02 -8.37 11.70
C LYS A 2 -13.37 -7.76 11.10
N GLY A 3 -13.69 -8.01 10.75
CA GLY A 3 -12.44 -7.68 10.39
C GLY A 3 -12.18 -6.57 9.49
N GLY A 4 -10.88 -6.32 9.29
CA GLY A 4 -10.42 -5.25 8.45
C GLY A 4 -10.86 -5.37 7.00
N ALA A 5 -11.24 -6.55 6.57
CA ALA A 5 -11.60 -6.79 5.18
C ALA A 5 -12.79 -5.93 4.73
N HIS A 6 -13.62 -5.51 5.66
CA HIS A 6 -14.82 -4.74 5.31
C HIS A 6 -14.72 -3.28 5.70
N ARG A 7 -13.52 -2.83 6.04
CA ARG A 7 -13.34 -1.44 6.40
C ARG A 7 -13.38 -0.55 5.19
N VAL A 8 -13.92 0.63 5.39
CA VAL A 8 -14.06 1.62 4.33
C VAL A 8 -13.72 2.99 4.87
N VAL A 9 -13.32 3.87 3.97
CA VAL A 9 -13.23 5.30 4.25
C VAL A 9 -14.48 5.94 3.71
N ASN A 10 -15.16 6.73 4.53
CA ASN A 10 -16.37 7.43 4.11
C ASN A 10 -16.07 8.91 3.96
N ILE A 11 -16.42 9.44 2.80
CA ILE A 11 -16.30 10.86 2.51
C ILE A 11 -17.72 11.38 2.33
N LYS A 12 -18.12 12.33 3.17
CA LYS A 12 -19.46 12.86 3.15
C LYS A 12 -19.53 14.16 2.39
N SER A 13 -20.63 14.34 1.68
CA SER A 13 -20.92 15.58 0.97
C SER A 13 -22.38 15.93 1.20
N ASP A 14 -22.79 17.10 0.71
CA ASP A 14 -24.19 17.54 0.85
C ASP A 14 -25.16 16.57 0.20
N LYS A 15 -24.73 15.88 -0.84
CA LYS A 15 -25.63 15.07 -1.65
C LYS A 15 -25.44 13.57 -1.48
N GLY A 16 -24.56 13.17 -0.60
CA GLY A 16 -24.37 11.74 -0.38
C GLY A 16 -23.06 11.40 0.30
N THR A 17 -22.73 10.13 0.23
CA THR A 17 -21.54 9.59 0.87
C THR A 17 -20.74 8.81 -0.14
N ILE A 18 -19.43 8.98 -0.14
CA ILE A 18 -18.53 8.16 -0.96
C ILE A 18 -17.83 7.20 -0.01
N SER A 19 -17.95 5.92 -0.29
CA SER A 19 -17.30 4.89 0.53
C SER A 19 -16.21 4.22 -0.30
N ILE A 20 -15.00 4.18 0.23
CA ILE A 20 -13.85 3.58 -0.46
C ILE A 20 -13.38 2.41 0.38
N SER A 21 -13.36 1.22 -0.18
CA SER A 21 -12.99 0.01 0.55
C SER A 21 -11.48 -0.08 0.77
N SER A 22 -11.09 -0.83 1.78
CA SER A 22 -9.68 -1.07 2.03
C SER A 22 -9.00 -1.76 0.85
N GLU A 23 -9.74 -2.60 0.12
CA GLU A 23 -9.17 -3.27 -1.05
C GLU A 23 -8.77 -2.28 -2.13
N VAL A 24 -9.59 -1.25 -2.35
CA VAL A 24 -9.24 -0.21 -3.32
C VAL A 24 -8.01 0.56 -2.85
N LEU A 25 -7.96 0.89 -1.56
CA LEU A 25 -6.83 1.63 -1.01
C LEU A 25 -5.53 0.84 -1.13
N THR A 26 -5.57 -0.45 -0.80
CA THR A 26 -4.37 -1.29 -0.91
C THR A 26 -3.93 -1.46 -2.36
N TYR A 27 -4.88 -1.55 -3.28
CA TYR A 27 -4.55 -1.64 -4.69
C TYR A 27 -3.86 -0.37 -5.18
N LEU A 28 -4.42 0.78 -4.83
CA LEU A 28 -3.84 2.07 -5.22
C LEU A 28 -2.43 2.24 -4.65
N ALA A 29 -2.24 1.83 -3.39
CA ALA A 29 -0.92 1.92 -2.77
C ALA A 29 0.07 1.00 -3.48
N GLY A 30 -0.35 -0.21 -3.82
CA GLY A 30 0.51 -1.16 -4.53
C GLY A 30 0.91 -0.66 -5.90
N VAL A 31 -0.04 -0.08 -6.64
CA VAL A 31 0.25 0.49 -7.96
C VAL A 31 1.24 1.65 -7.82
N ALA A 32 1.02 2.52 -6.84
CA ALA A 32 1.90 3.66 -6.63
C ALA A 32 3.32 3.20 -6.29
N ALA A 33 3.43 2.23 -5.39
CA ALA A 33 4.74 1.74 -4.97
C ALA A 33 5.50 1.08 -6.12
N THR A 34 4.79 0.26 -6.90
CA THR A 34 5.45 -0.48 -7.99
C THR A 34 5.80 0.40 -9.17
N SER A 35 5.27 1.63 -9.22
CA SER A 35 5.66 2.57 -10.28
C SER A 35 6.98 3.27 -9.96
N CYS A 36 7.49 3.15 -8.75
CA CYS A 36 8.73 3.82 -8.36
C CYS A 36 9.94 3.08 -8.92
N PHE A 37 10.94 3.86 -9.32
CA PHE A 37 12.18 3.29 -9.85
C PHE A 37 12.86 2.41 -8.79
N GLY A 38 13.32 1.24 -9.22
CA GLY A 38 14.03 0.32 -8.33
C GLY A 38 13.16 -0.66 -7.59
N VAL A 39 11.83 -0.50 -7.66
CA VAL A 39 10.91 -1.44 -7.04
C VAL A 39 10.62 -2.56 -8.01
N LYS A 40 10.92 -3.79 -7.60
CA LYS A 40 10.66 -4.97 -8.41
C LYS A 40 9.21 -5.39 -8.31
N GLY A 41 8.62 -5.21 -7.15
CA GLY A 41 7.23 -5.56 -6.92
C GLY A 41 6.92 -5.66 -5.45
N MET A 42 5.69 -6.03 -5.16
CA MET A 42 5.25 -6.25 -3.79
C MET A 42 5.62 -7.67 -3.36
N ILE A 43 5.82 -7.85 -2.07
CA ILE A 43 6.23 -9.13 -1.50
C ILE A 43 5.12 -9.61 -0.57
N GLY A 44 4.85 -10.91 -0.60
CA GLY A 44 3.89 -11.51 0.31
C GLY A 44 4.24 -12.97 0.57
N ARG A 45 3.47 -13.59 1.45
CA ARG A 45 3.63 -15.01 1.78
C ARG A 45 2.44 -15.77 1.24
N SER A 46 2.64 -17.06 1.01
CA SER A 46 1.53 -17.94 0.67
C SER A 46 0.58 -18.05 1.87
N LYS A 47 -0.62 -18.58 1.64
CA LYS A 47 -1.62 -18.72 2.68
C LYS A 47 -1.15 -19.53 3.87
N GLU A 48 -0.30 -20.50 3.64
CA GLU A 48 0.21 -21.35 4.72
C GLU A 48 1.43 -20.77 5.41
N GLY A 49 1.72 -19.51 5.16
CA GLY A 49 2.88 -18.90 5.78
C GLY A 49 4.20 -19.33 5.18
N GLY A 50 4.16 -19.74 3.91
CA GLY A 50 5.36 -20.19 3.21
C GLY A 50 6.37 -19.07 2.98
N PRO A 51 7.36 -19.31 2.12
CA PRO A 51 8.43 -18.33 1.91
C PRO A 51 7.90 -17.04 1.29
N LEU A 52 8.62 -15.97 1.50
CA LEU A 52 8.32 -14.69 0.86
C LEU A 52 8.46 -14.85 -0.64
N GLN A 53 7.57 -14.22 -1.37
CA GLN A 53 7.59 -14.29 -2.82
C GLN A 53 7.10 -12.98 -3.41
N LEU A 54 7.54 -12.73 -4.64
CA LEU A 54 7.09 -11.58 -5.40
C LEU A 54 5.64 -11.80 -5.80
N LEU A 55 4.79 -10.84 -5.49
CA LEU A 55 3.36 -10.95 -5.77
C LEU A 55 3.07 -10.56 -7.21
N ARG A 56 2.13 -11.26 -7.82
CA ARG A 56 1.63 -10.91 -9.14
C ARG A 56 0.76 -9.67 -9.02
N ARG A 57 0.51 -9.05 -10.17
CA ARG A 57 -0.27 -7.81 -10.21
C ARG A 57 -1.64 -7.98 -9.54
N GLU A 58 -2.32 -9.08 -9.81
CA GLU A 58 -3.65 -9.31 -9.24
C GLU A 58 -3.63 -9.60 -7.75
N SER A 59 -2.45 -9.87 -7.19
CA SER A 59 -2.32 -10.18 -5.76
C SER A 59 -1.50 -9.14 -5.00
N MET A 60 -1.08 -8.05 -5.65
CA MET A 60 -0.13 -7.15 -5.00
C MET A 60 -0.69 -6.44 -3.79
N SER A 61 -2.01 -6.34 -3.68
CA SER A 61 -2.62 -5.75 -2.49
C SER A 61 -2.31 -6.55 -1.22
N LYS A 62 -1.94 -7.81 -1.37
CA LYS A 62 -1.56 -8.63 -0.21
C LYS A 62 -0.24 -8.18 0.43
N GLY A 63 0.54 -7.39 -0.28
CA GLY A 63 1.76 -6.81 0.27
C GLY A 63 1.54 -5.49 0.97
N VAL A 64 0.28 -5.05 1.08
CA VAL A 64 -0.08 -3.77 1.69
C VAL A 64 -1.06 -4.00 2.82
N THR A 65 -0.81 -3.38 3.97
CA THR A 65 -1.73 -3.39 5.09
C THR A 65 -2.17 -1.96 5.37
N VAL A 66 -3.48 -1.76 5.53
CA VAL A 66 -4.04 -0.45 5.84
C VAL A 66 -4.58 -0.46 7.26
N HIS A 67 -4.19 0.55 8.02
CA HIS A 67 -4.73 0.77 9.37
C HIS A 67 -5.55 2.04 9.35
N PHE A 68 -6.75 1.97 9.89
CA PHE A 68 -7.68 3.10 9.89
C PHE A 68 -7.68 3.78 11.25
N ASP A 69 -7.53 5.10 11.23
CA ASP A 69 -7.61 5.90 12.46
C ASP A 69 -9.05 6.32 12.69
N GLU A 70 -9.34 6.74 13.91
CA GLU A 70 -10.67 7.20 14.27
C GLU A 70 -11.05 8.47 13.54
N ASP A 71 -10.08 9.28 13.17
CA ASP A 71 -10.34 10.58 12.54
C ASP A 71 -10.38 10.49 11.00
N GLY A 72 -10.39 9.29 10.46
CA GLY A 72 -10.51 9.09 9.01
C GLY A 72 -9.21 9.07 8.24
N ALA A 73 -8.08 9.25 8.92
CA ALA A 73 -6.79 9.12 8.26
C ALA A 73 -6.37 7.66 8.24
N ILE A 74 -5.42 7.33 7.36
CA ILE A 74 -4.92 5.97 7.28
C ILE A 74 -3.42 5.92 7.43
N ALA A 75 -2.94 4.77 7.87
CA ALA A 75 -1.52 4.43 7.90
C ALA A 75 -1.34 3.16 7.08
N LEU A 76 -0.23 3.08 6.39
CA LEU A 76 0.02 1.97 5.48
C LEU A 76 1.34 1.28 5.79
N GLU A 77 1.37 -0.03 5.59
CA GLU A 77 2.59 -0.81 5.62
C GLU A 77 2.73 -1.49 4.26
N LEU A 78 3.88 -1.30 3.63
CA LEU A 78 4.14 -1.91 2.33
C LEU A 78 5.37 -2.81 2.41
N HIS A 79 5.25 -4.00 1.83
CA HIS A 79 6.35 -4.96 1.76
C HIS A 79 6.77 -5.08 0.31
N ILE A 80 8.03 -4.77 0.03
CA ILE A 80 8.52 -4.68 -1.34
C ILE A 80 9.80 -5.46 -1.56
N GLY A 81 10.04 -5.81 -2.82
CA GLY A 81 11.31 -6.28 -3.29
C GLY A 81 11.93 -5.22 -4.19
N VAL A 82 13.23 -5.05 -4.11
CA VAL A 82 13.95 -4.04 -4.88
C VAL A 82 15.00 -4.68 -5.77
N ASP A 83 15.38 -3.94 -6.80
CA ASP A 83 16.46 -4.35 -7.68
C ASP A 83 17.80 -4.30 -6.92
N ARG A 84 18.68 -5.21 -7.29
CA ARG A 84 20.02 -5.21 -6.72
C ARG A 84 20.74 -3.91 -7.12
N GLY A 85 21.44 -3.33 -6.15
CA GLY A 85 22.26 -2.15 -6.42
C GLY A 85 21.56 -0.81 -6.29
N VAL A 86 20.26 -0.81 -5.96
CA VAL A 86 19.57 0.46 -5.77
C VAL A 86 19.91 1.08 -4.42
N ASN A 87 19.74 2.38 -4.32
CA ASN A 87 19.83 3.08 -3.06
C ASN A 87 18.51 2.89 -2.31
N MET A 88 18.52 2.02 -1.31
CA MET A 88 17.30 1.62 -0.62
C MET A 88 16.61 2.79 0.07
N SER A 89 17.39 3.69 0.67
CA SER A 89 16.80 4.85 1.33
C SER A 89 16.09 5.76 0.34
N ALA A 90 16.68 5.97 -0.83
CA ALA A 90 16.06 6.79 -1.85
C ALA A 90 14.78 6.14 -2.40
N VAL A 91 14.82 4.82 -2.62
CA VAL A 91 13.65 4.09 -3.08
C VAL A 91 12.52 4.20 -2.07
N ALA A 92 12.83 3.99 -0.78
CA ALA A 92 11.81 4.06 0.27
C ALA A 92 11.19 5.45 0.35
N LYS A 93 12.00 6.50 0.27
CA LYS A 93 11.47 7.87 0.30
C LYS A 93 10.58 8.16 -0.90
N SER A 94 10.97 7.65 -2.06
CA SER A 94 10.17 7.80 -3.26
C SER A 94 8.81 7.13 -3.10
N ILE A 95 8.80 5.93 -2.51
CA ILE A 95 7.55 5.20 -2.26
C ILE A 95 6.66 5.98 -1.30
N VAL A 96 7.21 6.45 -0.19
CA VAL A 96 6.42 7.21 0.78
C VAL A 96 5.75 8.40 0.11
N ASN A 97 6.50 9.14 -0.69
CA ASN A 97 5.98 10.32 -1.38
C ASN A 97 4.92 9.95 -2.40
N GLU A 98 5.19 8.93 -3.22
CA GLU A 98 4.27 8.56 -4.29
C GLU A 98 2.98 7.97 -3.76
N VAL A 99 3.07 7.11 -2.75
CA VAL A 99 1.89 6.49 -2.15
C VAL A 99 1.03 7.55 -1.47
N SER A 100 1.66 8.43 -0.69
CA SER A 100 0.93 9.51 -0.02
C SER A 100 0.23 10.41 -1.03
N TYR A 101 0.93 10.79 -2.08
CA TYR A 101 0.38 11.64 -3.12
C TYR A 101 -0.80 10.97 -3.84
N LYS A 102 -0.59 9.73 -4.26
CA LYS A 102 -1.61 9.01 -5.02
C LYS A 102 -2.90 8.85 -4.22
N LEU A 103 -2.79 8.46 -2.96
CA LEU A 103 -3.98 8.26 -2.14
C LEU A 103 -4.66 9.56 -1.80
N SER A 104 -3.90 10.62 -1.53
CA SER A 104 -4.50 11.92 -1.27
C SER A 104 -5.25 12.45 -2.49
N LYS A 105 -4.64 12.32 -3.66
CA LYS A 105 -5.23 12.87 -4.88
C LYS A 105 -6.34 12.01 -5.45
N SER A 106 -6.11 10.69 -5.53
CA SER A 106 -7.07 9.81 -6.19
C SER A 106 -8.22 9.41 -5.29
N ALA A 107 -7.97 9.25 -4.01
CA ALA A 107 -9.00 8.81 -3.09
C ALA A 107 -9.45 9.88 -2.10
N GLY A 108 -8.72 10.99 -2.02
CA GLY A 108 -9.07 12.06 -1.09
C GLY A 108 -8.90 11.67 0.37
N VAL A 109 -8.03 10.71 0.65
CA VAL A 109 -7.84 10.17 1.99
C VAL A 109 -6.55 10.71 2.59
N PRO A 110 -6.60 11.30 3.78
CA PRO A 110 -5.37 11.75 4.44
C PRO A 110 -4.52 10.55 4.83
N VAL A 111 -3.25 10.60 4.52
CA VAL A 111 -2.31 9.53 4.86
C VAL A 111 -1.44 10.01 5.99
N ARG A 112 -1.53 9.33 7.15
CA ARG A 112 -0.79 9.73 8.34
C ARG A 112 0.66 9.25 8.27
N ARG A 113 0.86 8.01 7.79
CA ARG A 113 2.21 7.49 7.65
C ARG A 113 2.23 6.34 6.66
N VAL A 114 3.40 6.13 6.08
CA VAL A 114 3.64 5.00 5.19
C VAL A 114 4.94 4.35 5.66
N ASP A 115 4.85 3.10 6.10
CA ASP A 115 6.01 2.33 6.50
C ASP A 115 6.38 1.39 5.36
N VAL A 116 7.63 1.42 4.96
CA VAL A 116 8.12 0.62 3.84
C VAL A 116 9.08 -0.43 4.39
N TYR A 117 8.79 -1.68 4.08
CA TYR A 117 9.63 -2.82 4.46
C TYR A 117 10.25 -3.39 3.20
N ILE A 118 11.56 -3.31 3.11
CA ILE A 118 12.29 -3.88 1.97
C ILE A 118 12.66 -5.30 2.37
N ASP A 119 11.87 -6.25 1.91
CA ASP A 119 11.97 -7.64 2.35
C ASP A 119 12.87 -8.48 1.47
N SER A 120 13.16 -8.05 0.25
CA SER A 120 13.97 -8.84 -0.67
C SER A 120 14.73 -7.96 -1.63
N ILE A 121 15.90 -8.44 -2.02
CA ILE A 121 16.67 -7.90 -3.14
C ILE A 121 16.58 -8.93 -4.25
N ILE A 122 16.15 -8.50 -5.43
CA ILE A 122 15.87 -9.40 -6.53
C ILE A 122 16.78 -9.07 -7.72
N GLY A 123 17.31 -10.11 -8.34
CA GLY A 123 18.16 -9.92 -9.53
C GLY A 123 19.55 -10.49 -9.45
#